data_642620d60c181449d1efc15fdd981249
#
_entry.id   642620d60c181449d1efc15fdd981249
#
_cell.length_a   1.000
_cell.length_b   1.000
_cell.length_c   1.000
_cell.angle_alpha   90.00
_cell.angle_beta   90.00
_cell.angle_gamma   90.00
#
_symmetry.space_group_name_H-M   'P 1'
#
loop_
_entity.id
_entity.type
_entity.pdbx_description
1 polymer ?
#
loop_
_entity_poly.entity_id
_entity_poly.type
_entity_poly.pdbx_seq_one_letter_code
_entity_poly.pdbx_strand_id
1 'polypeptide(L)'
;TKDFVAALLKNTPVFENGGRAATTTFSQRNIGDVLVTFENEANYVSKKLTQDQFEIVYPSYTILSEAPVAVVDSVVDKKGTRSAAEAYLQNLWSEPAQELAANLYLRPRNAEVLAKHKADFPEIETFNPNEKFGPWEEIMKKFFADGGLFDQLSSKK
;
A
#
# COMPACT_ATOMS: atom_id res chain seq x y z
N THR A 1 17.21 -11.69 11.54
CA THR A 1 16.20 -11.14 10.59
C THR A 1 15.28 -12.22 10.03
N LYS A 2 15.81 -13.32 9.45
CA LYS A 2 14.98 -14.43 8.90
C LYS A 2 14.10 -15.06 9.98
N ASP A 3 14.63 -15.35 11.15
CA ASP A 3 13.88 -15.97 12.25
C ASP A 3 12.77 -15.04 12.78
N PHE A 4 13.00 -13.73 12.80
CA PHE A 4 11.96 -12.76 13.13
C PHE A 4 10.82 -12.77 12.11
N VAL A 5 11.13 -12.75 10.81
CA VAL A 5 10.10 -12.80 9.76
C VAL A 5 9.35 -14.13 9.79
N ALA A 6 10.04 -15.25 9.99
CA ALA A 6 9.39 -16.56 10.14
C ALA A 6 8.44 -16.58 11.35
N ALA A 7 8.86 -16.02 12.50
CA ALA A 7 8.00 -15.90 13.67
C ALA A 7 6.79 -14.98 13.42
N LEU A 8 6.97 -13.88 12.72
CA LEU A 8 5.89 -12.99 12.31
C LEU A 8 4.86 -13.72 11.45
N LEU A 9 5.32 -14.40 10.39
CA LEU A 9 4.46 -15.18 9.49
C LEU A 9 3.74 -16.31 10.22
N LYS A 10 4.41 -16.99 11.14
CA LYS A 10 3.81 -18.04 11.97
C LYS A 10 2.68 -17.52 12.87
N ASN A 11 2.82 -16.30 13.37
CA ASN A 11 1.82 -15.65 14.23
C ASN A 11 0.79 -14.82 13.46
N THR A 12 0.80 -14.84 12.14
CA THR A 12 -0.21 -14.20 11.31
C THR A 12 -1.35 -15.19 11.05
N PRO A 13 -2.51 -15.02 11.69
CA PRO A 13 -3.60 -16.00 11.59
C PRO A 13 -4.29 -15.97 10.24
N VAL A 14 -4.30 -14.84 9.55
CA VAL A 14 -5.00 -14.64 8.29
C VAL A 14 -4.14 -13.83 7.31
N PHE A 15 -4.03 -14.35 6.09
CA PHE A 15 -3.50 -13.63 4.93
C PHE A 15 -4.64 -13.39 3.96
N GLU A 16 -5.10 -12.16 3.89
CA GLU A 16 -6.18 -11.78 2.98
C GLU A 16 -5.65 -11.40 1.61
N ASN A 17 -6.51 -11.54 0.61
CA ASN A 17 -6.20 -11.11 -0.74
C ASN A 17 -6.53 -9.62 -0.94
N GLY A 18 -5.72 -8.76 -0.35
CA GLY A 18 -5.83 -7.30 -0.48
C GLY A 18 -6.06 -6.56 0.84
N GLY A 19 -5.62 -5.31 0.87
CA GLY A 19 -5.62 -4.46 2.07
C GLY A 19 -7.02 -4.25 2.66
N ARG A 20 -8.03 -4.00 1.84
CA ARG A 20 -9.41 -3.79 2.31
C ARG A 20 -10.00 -5.05 2.96
N ALA A 21 -9.72 -6.23 2.44
CA ALA A 21 -10.17 -7.48 3.04
C ALA A 21 -9.51 -7.70 4.41
N ALA A 22 -8.19 -7.49 4.51
CA ALA A 22 -7.47 -7.58 5.77
C ALA A 22 -8.00 -6.58 6.82
N THR A 23 -8.25 -5.36 6.39
CA THR A 23 -8.88 -4.31 7.20
C THR A 23 -10.23 -4.74 7.77
N THR A 24 -11.09 -5.30 6.94
CA THR A 24 -12.42 -5.79 7.34
C THR A 24 -12.31 -6.94 8.33
N THR A 25 -11.43 -7.91 8.05
CA THR A 25 -11.20 -9.05 8.94
C THR A 25 -10.70 -8.60 10.31
N PHE A 26 -9.75 -7.68 10.36
CA PHE A 26 -9.24 -7.13 11.60
C PHE A 26 -10.31 -6.33 12.37
N SER A 27 -10.92 -5.33 11.73
CA SER A 27 -11.77 -4.35 12.42
C SER A 27 -13.18 -4.85 12.74
N GLN A 28 -13.76 -5.74 11.92
CA GLN A 28 -15.13 -6.21 12.08
C GLN A 28 -15.24 -7.60 12.68
N ARG A 29 -14.24 -8.45 12.42
CA ARG A 29 -14.22 -9.83 12.97
C ARG A 29 -13.36 -9.97 14.21
N ASN A 30 -12.63 -8.92 14.59
CA ASN A 30 -11.70 -8.89 15.74
C ASN A 30 -10.68 -10.04 15.69
N ILE A 31 -10.10 -10.26 14.51
CA ILE A 31 -9.08 -11.30 14.32
C ILE A 31 -7.70 -10.63 14.28
N GLY A 32 -6.86 -10.95 15.26
CA GLY A 32 -5.50 -10.42 15.43
C GLY A 32 -5.43 -9.19 16.31
N ASP A 33 -4.27 -8.94 16.87
CA ASP A 33 -3.99 -7.81 17.76
C ASP A 33 -3.33 -6.64 17.02
N VAL A 34 -2.71 -6.93 15.87
CA VAL A 34 -2.02 -5.95 15.02
C VAL A 34 -2.39 -6.18 13.56
N LEU A 35 -2.76 -5.10 12.88
CA LEU A 35 -2.95 -5.08 11.43
C LEU A 35 -1.74 -4.43 10.76
N VAL A 36 -1.07 -5.14 9.86
CA VAL A 36 -0.07 -4.56 8.96
C VAL A 36 -0.75 -4.24 7.63
N THR A 37 -0.84 -2.98 7.27
CA THR A 37 -1.59 -2.53 6.11
C THR A 37 -1.02 -1.24 5.50
N PHE A 38 -1.62 -0.74 4.44
CA PHE A 38 -1.28 0.53 3.83
C PHE A 38 -1.76 1.71 4.68
N GLU A 39 -1.06 2.85 4.58
CA GLU A 39 -1.36 4.07 5.31
C GLU A 39 -2.83 4.52 5.15
N ASN A 40 -3.34 4.51 3.92
CA ASN A 40 -4.73 4.88 3.64
C ASN A 40 -5.75 3.95 4.30
N GLU A 41 -5.46 2.64 4.36
CA GLU A 41 -6.33 1.68 5.04
C GLU A 41 -6.31 1.86 6.55
N ALA A 42 -5.13 2.08 7.14
CA ALA A 42 -4.99 2.36 8.57
C ALA A 42 -5.79 3.61 8.99
N ASN A 43 -5.63 4.70 8.25
CA ASN A 43 -6.39 5.93 8.50
C ASN A 43 -7.90 5.74 8.29
N TYR A 44 -8.31 5.01 7.25
CA TYR A 44 -9.72 4.73 6.99
C TYR A 44 -10.35 3.93 8.12
N VAL A 45 -9.66 2.90 8.62
CA VAL A 45 -10.14 2.10 9.76
C VAL A 45 -10.30 2.97 10.99
N SER A 46 -9.22 3.63 11.41
CA SER A 46 -9.20 4.40 12.65
C SER A 46 -10.25 5.52 12.61
N LYS A 47 -10.21 6.37 11.56
CA LYS A 47 -11.02 7.61 11.54
C LYS A 47 -12.43 7.45 11.01
N LYS A 48 -12.73 6.42 10.19
CA LYS A 48 -14.05 6.26 9.55
C LYS A 48 -14.83 5.06 10.04
N LEU A 49 -14.18 3.93 10.31
CA LEU A 49 -14.90 2.71 10.67
C LEU A 49 -15.04 2.52 12.19
N THR A 50 -14.02 2.89 12.95
CA THR A 50 -13.94 2.51 14.37
C THR A 50 -13.85 3.69 15.33
N GLN A 51 -13.97 4.92 14.85
CA GLN A 51 -13.97 6.14 15.66
C GLN A 51 -12.80 6.15 16.68
N ASP A 52 -11.58 6.03 16.16
CA ASP A 52 -10.33 6.05 16.92
C ASP A 52 -10.17 4.94 17.99
N GLN A 53 -10.81 3.78 17.80
CA GLN A 53 -10.60 2.61 18.66
C GLN A 53 -9.22 1.95 18.45
N PHE A 54 -8.55 2.23 17.32
CA PHE A 54 -7.23 1.68 17.01
C PHE A 54 -6.20 2.79 16.91
N GLU A 55 -5.04 2.55 17.48
CA GLU A 55 -3.88 3.41 17.35
C GLU A 55 -3.15 3.10 16.04
N ILE A 56 -2.76 4.13 15.31
CA ILE A 56 -1.93 4.01 14.11
C ILE A 56 -0.48 4.19 14.51
N VAL A 57 0.32 3.13 14.37
CA VAL A 57 1.76 3.17 14.61
C VAL A 57 2.49 3.30 13.27
N TYR A 58 3.07 4.46 13.03
CA TYR A 58 3.92 4.69 11.87
C TYR A 58 5.34 4.17 12.15
N PRO A 59 5.88 3.30 11.30
CA PRO A 59 7.27 2.88 11.48
C PRO A 59 8.22 4.04 11.18
N SER A 60 9.37 4.08 11.85
CA SER A 60 10.40 5.09 11.62
C SER A 60 11.02 5.02 10.22
N TYR A 61 10.95 3.85 9.58
CA TYR A 61 11.48 3.59 8.24
C TYR A 61 10.61 2.56 7.53
N THR A 62 10.14 2.87 6.34
CA THR A 62 9.23 1.99 5.60
C THR A 62 9.45 2.03 4.09
N ILE A 63 8.79 1.13 3.39
CA ILE A 63 8.79 1.09 1.93
C ILE A 63 7.95 2.23 1.35
N LEU A 64 8.46 2.92 0.34
CA LEU A 64 7.65 3.81 -0.49
C LEU A 64 6.83 2.95 -1.46
N SER A 65 5.53 2.84 -1.19
CA SER A 65 4.61 2.11 -2.07
C SER A 65 4.09 3.05 -3.15
N GLU A 66 4.67 2.96 -4.33
CA GLU A 66 4.22 3.69 -5.51
C GLU A 66 3.27 2.80 -6.32
N ALA A 67 2.09 3.33 -6.64
CA ALA A 67 1.10 2.65 -7.47
C ALA A 67 1.13 3.27 -8.89
N PRO A 68 1.95 2.75 -9.81
CA PRO A 68 2.01 3.27 -11.17
C PRO A 68 0.71 3.01 -11.92
N VAL A 69 0.32 3.97 -12.74
CA VAL A 69 -0.82 3.84 -13.64
C VAL A 69 -0.34 3.97 -15.09
N ALA A 70 -0.91 3.19 -15.99
CA ALA A 70 -0.55 3.21 -17.40
C ALA A 70 -1.78 2.99 -18.28
N VAL A 71 -1.71 3.54 -19.48
CA VAL A 71 -2.66 3.22 -20.54
C VAL A 71 -2.35 1.81 -21.07
N VAL A 72 -3.38 1.00 -21.26
CA VAL A 72 -3.27 -0.29 -21.92
C VAL A 72 -3.46 -0.11 -23.44
N ASP A 73 -2.37 0.04 -24.18
CA ASP A 73 -2.37 0.43 -25.59
C ASP A 73 -3.31 -0.41 -26.45
N SER A 74 -3.21 -1.73 -26.38
CA SER A 74 -4.05 -2.65 -27.16
C SER A 74 -5.56 -2.47 -26.89
N VAL A 75 -5.94 -1.98 -25.71
CA VAL A 75 -7.34 -1.75 -25.35
C VAL A 75 -7.81 -0.40 -25.87
N VAL A 76 -7.05 0.67 -25.59
CA VAL A 76 -7.47 2.03 -25.96
C VAL A 76 -7.49 2.22 -27.48
N ASP A 77 -6.55 1.61 -28.21
CA ASP A 77 -6.51 1.68 -29.66
C ASP A 77 -7.68 0.93 -30.29
N LYS A 78 -7.97 -0.30 -29.80
CA LYS A 78 -9.14 -1.06 -30.25
C LYS A 78 -10.46 -0.34 -30.00
N LYS A 79 -10.55 0.39 -28.88
CA LYS A 79 -11.79 1.09 -28.48
C LYS A 79 -11.85 2.55 -28.96
N GLY A 80 -10.78 3.10 -29.54
CA GLY A 80 -10.70 4.52 -29.90
C GLY A 80 -10.77 5.48 -28.71
N THR A 81 -10.30 5.05 -27.52
CA THR A 81 -10.46 5.82 -26.26
C THR A 81 -9.14 6.38 -25.73
N ARG A 82 -8.06 6.35 -26.49
CA ARG A 82 -6.72 6.77 -26.06
C ARG A 82 -6.72 8.17 -25.45
N SER A 83 -7.23 9.16 -26.17
CA SER A 83 -7.24 10.55 -25.72
C SER A 83 -7.98 10.73 -24.38
N ALA A 84 -9.11 10.06 -24.22
CA ALA A 84 -9.87 10.11 -22.95
C ALA A 84 -9.10 9.44 -21.80
N ALA A 85 -8.45 8.29 -22.05
CA ALA A 85 -7.66 7.59 -21.06
C ALA A 85 -6.45 8.41 -20.60
N GLU A 86 -5.72 8.99 -21.55
CA GLU A 86 -4.57 9.85 -21.24
C GLU A 86 -4.99 11.10 -20.48
N ALA A 87 -6.08 11.77 -20.88
CA ALA A 87 -6.60 12.93 -20.16
C ALA A 87 -7.03 12.57 -18.74
N TYR A 88 -7.64 11.41 -18.53
CA TYR A 88 -7.99 10.93 -17.20
C TYR A 88 -6.74 10.72 -16.33
N LEU A 89 -5.74 10.01 -16.84
CA LEU A 89 -4.50 9.76 -16.09
C LEU A 89 -3.75 11.05 -15.77
N GLN A 90 -3.68 11.99 -16.71
CA GLN A 90 -3.07 13.30 -16.47
C GLN A 90 -3.81 14.10 -15.39
N ASN A 91 -5.15 14.01 -15.36
CA ASN A 91 -5.94 14.67 -14.33
C ASN A 91 -5.63 14.20 -12.91
N LEU A 92 -5.16 12.96 -12.71
CA LEU A 92 -4.78 12.44 -11.39
C LEU A 92 -3.65 13.27 -10.74
N TRP A 93 -2.87 13.98 -11.53
CA TRP A 93 -1.79 14.87 -11.05
C TRP A 93 -2.24 16.31 -10.84
N SER A 94 -3.46 16.65 -11.17
CA SER A 94 -4.01 18.00 -10.92
C SER A 94 -4.18 18.25 -9.41
N GLU A 95 -4.06 19.51 -9.00
CA GLU A 95 -4.26 19.89 -7.59
C GLU A 95 -5.62 19.42 -7.05
N PRO A 96 -6.77 19.62 -7.76
CA PRO A 96 -8.06 19.10 -7.28
C PRO A 96 -8.09 17.57 -7.08
N ALA A 97 -7.47 16.81 -7.98
CA ALA A 97 -7.43 15.36 -7.84
C ALA A 97 -6.52 14.92 -6.67
N GLN A 98 -5.42 15.63 -6.45
CA GLN A 98 -4.53 15.39 -5.31
C GLN A 98 -5.20 15.76 -3.96
N GLU A 99 -6.02 16.81 -3.93
CA GLU A 99 -6.85 17.14 -2.75
C GLU A 99 -7.88 16.03 -2.47
N LEU A 100 -8.54 15.50 -3.51
CA LEU A 100 -9.44 14.34 -3.35
C LEU A 100 -8.70 13.11 -2.83
N ALA A 101 -7.50 12.84 -3.34
CA ALA A 101 -6.66 11.73 -2.86
C ALA A 101 -6.33 11.91 -1.37
N ALA A 102 -5.93 13.11 -0.95
CA ALA A 102 -5.63 13.41 0.45
C ALA A 102 -6.85 13.20 1.37
N ASN A 103 -8.02 13.66 0.94
CA ASN A 103 -9.28 13.46 1.68
C ASN A 103 -9.70 11.97 1.82
N LEU A 104 -9.16 11.11 0.96
CA LEU A 104 -9.31 9.66 1.03
C LEU A 104 -8.11 8.96 1.70
N TYR A 105 -7.27 9.73 2.39
CA TYR A 105 -6.05 9.26 3.07
C TYR A 105 -4.99 8.66 2.14
N LEU A 106 -5.07 8.92 0.85
CA LEU A 106 -4.00 8.61 -0.09
C LEU A 106 -2.98 9.74 -0.07
N ARG A 107 -1.75 9.45 0.32
CA ARG A 107 -0.69 10.47 0.45
C ARG A 107 -0.46 11.17 -0.90
N PRO A 108 -0.73 12.48 -1.01
CA PRO A 108 -0.60 13.19 -2.27
C PRO A 108 0.86 13.36 -2.68
N ARG A 109 1.11 13.37 -3.97
CA ARG A 109 2.44 13.63 -4.56
C ARG A 109 2.71 15.13 -4.76
N ASN A 110 1.66 15.94 -4.79
CA ASN A 110 1.78 17.39 -4.84
C ASN A 110 2.24 17.91 -3.47
N ALA A 111 3.38 18.61 -3.41
CA ALA A 111 3.97 19.05 -2.17
C ALA A 111 3.11 20.11 -1.43
N GLU A 112 2.41 20.97 -2.17
CA GLU A 112 1.54 22.00 -1.59
C GLU A 112 0.30 21.37 -0.96
N VAL A 113 -0.30 20.40 -1.65
CA VAL A 113 -1.42 19.62 -1.10
C VAL A 113 -0.97 18.83 0.12
N LEU A 114 0.17 18.15 0.05
CA LEU A 114 0.71 17.40 1.19
C LEU A 114 0.94 18.32 2.40
N ALA A 115 1.44 19.53 2.19
CA ALA A 115 1.65 20.49 3.26
C ALA A 115 0.35 20.92 3.94
N LYS A 116 -0.75 21.09 3.17
CA LYS A 116 -2.09 21.40 3.71
C LYS A 116 -2.64 20.26 4.59
N HIS A 117 -2.32 19.03 4.25
CA HIS A 117 -2.78 17.81 4.95
C HIS A 117 -1.74 17.21 5.91
N LYS A 118 -0.79 18.01 6.37
CA LYS A 118 0.33 17.56 7.23
C LYS A 118 -0.12 16.83 8.51
N ALA A 119 -1.29 17.14 9.03
CA ALA A 119 -1.85 16.48 10.22
C ALA A 119 -2.22 15.01 9.97
N ASP A 120 -2.58 14.65 8.74
CA ASP A 120 -2.95 13.29 8.37
C ASP A 120 -1.78 12.46 7.84
N PHE A 121 -0.72 13.13 7.39
CA PHE A 121 0.44 12.50 6.76
C PHE A 121 1.73 12.90 7.47
N PRO A 122 2.10 12.23 8.56
CA PRO A 122 3.35 12.51 9.26
C PRO A 122 4.55 12.25 8.36
N GLU A 123 5.64 12.95 8.64
CA GLU A 123 6.89 12.73 7.94
C GLU A 123 7.49 11.37 8.34
N ILE A 124 7.78 10.53 7.35
CA ILE A 124 8.29 9.18 7.54
C ILE A 124 9.46 8.98 6.59
N GLU A 125 10.55 8.42 7.10
CA GLU A 125 11.67 8.02 6.25
C GLU A 125 11.28 6.81 5.40
N THR A 126 11.46 6.91 4.09
CA THR A 126 11.07 5.86 3.14
C THR A 126 12.23 5.44 2.24
N PHE A 127 12.14 4.23 1.69
CA PHE A 127 13.07 3.74 0.69
C PHE A 127 12.34 3.17 -0.54
N ASN A 128 12.99 3.28 -1.68
CA ASN A 128 12.54 2.63 -2.91
C ASN A 128 13.01 1.16 -2.92
N PRO A 129 12.12 0.17 -3.15
CA PRO A 129 12.50 -1.24 -3.19
C PRO A 129 13.59 -1.56 -4.21
N ASN A 130 13.55 -0.93 -5.39
CA ASN A 130 14.51 -1.16 -6.44
C ASN A 130 15.94 -0.74 -6.05
N GLU A 131 16.06 0.35 -5.29
CA GLU A 131 17.35 0.84 -4.80
C GLU A 131 17.91 -0.07 -3.70
N LYS A 132 17.05 -0.65 -2.89
CA LYS A 132 17.44 -1.45 -1.73
C LYS A 132 17.69 -2.92 -2.08
N PHE A 133 16.90 -3.49 -2.97
CA PHE A 133 16.85 -4.94 -3.23
C PHE A 133 17.16 -5.32 -4.70
N GLY A 134 17.35 -4.34 -5.59
CA GLY A 134 17.56 -4.54 -7.01
C GLY A 134 16.28 -4.51 -7.85
N PRO A 135 16.38 -4.80 -9.16
CA PRO A 135 15.24 -4.78 -10.07
C PRO A 135 14.08 -5.68 -9.61
N TRP A 136 12.84 -5.31 -9.94
CA TRP A 136 11.66 -6.08 -9.57
C TRP A 136 11.69 -7.53 -10.02
N GLU A 137 12.28 -7.82 -11.16
CA GLU A 137 12.45 -9.19 -11.64
C GLU A 137 13.26 -10.04 -10.65
N GLU A 138 14.35 -9.50 -10.13
CA GLU A 138 15.18 -10.17 -9.12
C GLU A 138 14.47 -10.27 -7.77
N ILE A 139 13.76 -9.21 -7.37
CA ILE A 139 12.94 -9.21 -6.16
C ILE A 139 11.91 -10.33 -6.23
N MET A 140 11.14 -10.41 -7.33
CA MET A 140 10.12 -11.44 -7.52
C MET A 140 10.73 -12.83 -7.50
N LYS A 141 11.82 -13.04 -8.23
CA LYS A 141 12.51 -14.35 -8.29
C LYS A 141 13.05 -14.79 -6.92
N LYS A 142 13.64 -13.87 -6.17
CA LYS A 142 14.31 -14.18 -4.89
C LYS A 142 13.31 -14.38 -3.75
N PHE A 143 12.28 -13.55 -3.70
CA PHE A 143 11.39 -13.49 -2.53
C PHE A 143 10.06 -14.19 -2.75
N PHE A 144 9.47 -14.14 -3.95
CA PHE A 144 8.08 -14.50 -4.19
C PHE A 144 7.85 -15.59 -5.24
N ALA A 145 8.87 -16.03 -5.98
CA ALA A 145 8.74 -17.18 -6.87
C ALA A 145 8.51 -18.47 -6.06
N ASP A 146 8.02 -19.51 -6.72
CA ASP A 146 7.84 -20.84 -6.12
C ASP A 146 9.13 -21.32 -5.46
N GLY A 147 9.05 -21.65 -4.19
CA GLY A 147 10.23 -21.98 -3.38
C GLY A 147 11.11 -20.78 -2.99
N GLY A 148 10.66 -19.58 -3.26
CA GLY A 148 11.33 -18.34 -2.86
C GLY A 148 11.40 -18.14 -1.34
N LEU A 149 12.00 -17.05 -0.91
CA LEU A 149 12.24 -16.82 0.51
C LEU A 149 10.93 -16.74 1.32
N PHE A 150 9.86 -16.22 0.74
CA PHE A 150 8.55 -16.15 1.40
C PHE A 150 8.01 -17.55 1.69
N ASP A 151 8.03 -18.46 0.73
CA ASP A 151 7.59 -19.85 0.90
C ASP A 151 8.42 -20.59 1.94
N GLN A 152 9.75 -20.43 1.90
CA GLN A 152 10.66 -21.05 2.86
C GLN A 152 10.42 -20.61 4.30
N LEU A 153 10.01 -19.35 4.51
CA LEU A 153 9.70 -18.79 5.82
C LEU A 153 8.28 -19.13 6.28
N SER A 154 7.34 -19.22 5.36
CA SER A 154 5.93 -19.56 5.64
C SER A 154 5.74 -21.05 5.93
N SER A 155 6.53 -21.92 5.30
CA SER A 155 6.42 -23.39 5.47
C SER A 155 7.01 -23.93 6.78
N LYS A 156 7.60 -23.09 7.62
CA LYS A 156 8.07 -23.43 8.97
C LYS A 156 6.95 -23.40 10.03
N LYS A 157 5.75 -23.83 9.62
CA LYS A 157 4.62 -24.03 10.54
C LYS A 157 4.80 -25.25 11.41
#